data_bae0d5f9b73f94a4a691dadf27b9293e
#
_entry.id   bae0d5f9b73f94a4a691dadf27b9293e
#
_cell.length_a   1.000
_cell.length_b   1.000
_cell.length_c   1.000
_cell.angle_alpha   90.00
_cell.angle_beta   90.00
_cell.angle_gamma   90.00
#
_symmetry.space_group_name_H-M   'P 1'
#
loop_
_entity.id
_entity.type
_entity.pdbx_description
1 polymer ?
#
loop_
_entity_poly.entity_id
_entity_poly.type
_entity_poly.pdbx_seq_one_letter_code
_entity_poly.pdbx_strand_id
1 'polypeptide(L)'
;MAQDPDNQWVFPRQWLAELGRRQTDALQMISISGDSMVPLLEHDDTVMLDCSQTRPSPPGIFILDDGVGLVAKRIEIIPSTTPQMLRISSENLAYSSYQRRIDEVHIIGRVVWFARRP
;
A
#
# COMPACT_ATOMS: atom_id res chain seq x y z
N MET A 1 0.53 6.38 10.63
CA MET A 1 1.13 6.78 9.35
C MET A 1 0.69 8.21 9.05
N ALA A 2 1.63 9.10 8.73
CA ALA A 2 1.33 10.50 8.52
C ALA A 2 1.83 10.96 7.16
N GLN A 3 1.02 11.75 6.47
CA GLN A 3 1.43 12.47 5.29
C GLN A 3 1.98 13.83 5.74
N ASP A 4 3.16 14.20 5.24
CA ASP A 4 3.73 15.52 5.50
C ASP A 4 3.37 16.44 4.33
N PRO A 5 2.41 17.40 4.52
CA PRO A 5 1.96 18.25 3.42
C PRO A 5 3.00 19.28 3.00
N ASP A 6 4.03 19.54 3.84
CA ASP A 6 5.08 20.49 3.53
C ASP A 6 6.22 19.86 2.72
N ASN A 7 6.28 18.52 2.67
CA ASN A 7 7.26 17.82 1.87
C ASN A 7 6.77 17.68 0.43
N GLN A 8 7.54 18.26 -0.48
CA GLN A 8 7.27 18.15 -1.90
C GLN A 8 8.26 17.22 -2.56
N TRP A 9 7.75 16.26 -3.32
CA TRP A 9 8.52 15.35 -4.12
C TRP A 9 8.35 15.70 -5.57
N VAL A 10 9.47 15.76 -6.29
CA VAL A 10 9.47 16.11 -7.71
C VAL A 10 9.98 14.91 -8.49
N PHE A 11 9.19 14.48 -9.46
CA PHE A 11 9.51 13.36 -10.32
C PHE A 11 9.44 13.79 -11.78
N PRO A 12 10.32 13.26 -12.65
CA PRO A 12 10.21 13.52 -14.08
C PRO A 12 8.85 13.04 -14.60
N ARG A 13 8.22 13.85 -15.43
CA ARG A 13 6.89 13.53 -15.97
C ARG A 13 6.91 12.21 -16.75
N GLN A 14 7.98 11.97 -17.52
CA GLN A 14 8.14 10.74 -18.27
C GLN A 14 8.19 9.52 -17.36
N TRP A 15 8.89 9.64 -16.22
CA TRP A 15 9.00 8.56 -15.25
C TRP A 15 7.63 8.22 -14.64
N LEU A 16 6.82 9.22 -14.32
CA LEU A 16 5.47 9.01 -13.82
C LEU A 16 4.60 8.29 -14.86
N ALA A 17 4.77 8.63 -16.14
CA ALA A 17 4.05 7.95 -17.22
C ALA A 17 4.46 6.49 -17.35
N GLU A 18 5.73 6.16 -17.14
CA GLU A 18 6.23 4.79 -17.18
C GLU A 18 5.67 3.93 -16.06
N LEU A 19 5.29 4.53 -14.93
CA LEU A 19 4.58 3.84 -13.86
C LEU A 19 3.13 3.52 -14.24
N GLY A 20 2.68 3.95 -15.41
CA GLY A 20 1.31 3.75 -15.86
C GLY A 20 0.31 4.67 -15.19
N ARG A 21 0.75 5.79 -14.65
CA ARG A 21 -0.09 6.72 -13.90
C ARG A 21 -0.49 7.89 -14.78
N ARG A 22 -1.79 7.94 -15.13
CA ARG A 22 -2.35 9.01 -15.95
C ARG A 22 -2.78 10.22 -15.15
N GLN A 23 -3.08 10.01 -13.84
CA GLN A 23 -3.56 11.05 -12.94
C GLN A 23 -2.60 11.17 -11.77
N THR A 24 -1.76 12.20 -11.80
CA THR A 24 -0.76 12.43 -10.74
C THR A 24 -1.40 12.92 -9.44
N ASP A 25 -2.62 13.47 -9.50
CA ASP A 25 -3.37 13.90 -8.32
C ASP A 25 -3.85 12.73 -7.47
N ALA A 26 -3.88 11.51 -8.03
CA ALA A 26 -4.19 10.30 -7.27
C ALA A 26 -2.97 9.77 -6.49
N LEU A 27 -1.78 10.31 -6.71
CA LEU A 27 -0.56 9.86 -6.04
C LEU A 27 -0.38 10.60 -4.72
N GLN A 28 -0.03 9.87 -3.67
CA GLN A 28 0.24 10.40 -2.34
C GLN A 28 1.51 9.79 -1.78
N MET A 29 2.23 10.59 -1.00
CA MET A 29 3.46 10.14 -0.33
C MET A 29 3.18 10.05 1.17
N ILE A 30 3.51 8.91 1.76
CA ILE A 30 3.34 8.69 3.19
C ILE A 30 4.53 7.95 3.77
N SER A 31 4.71 8.06 5.10
CA SER A 31 5.79 7.39 5.82
C SER A 31 5.31 6.09 6.43
N ILE A 32 6.17 5.07 6.41
CA ILE A 32 5.91 3.77 7.04
C ILE A 32 6.29 3.83 8.51
N SER A 33 5.43 3.28 9.35
CA SER A 33 5.68 3.08 10.78
C SER A 33 5.69 1.61 11.11
N GLY A 34 6.66 1.19 11.94
CA GLY A 34 6.74 -0.20 12.42
C GLY A 34 7.50 -1.11 11.49
N ASP A 35 7.45 -2.42 11.80
CA ASP A 35 8.31 -3.42 11.17
C ASP A 35 7.55 -4.56 10.49
N SER A 36 6.24 -4.44 10.32
CA SER A 36 5.43 -5.55 9.78
C SER A 36 5.76 -5.88 8.33
N MET A 37 6.38 -4.98 7.60
CA MET A 37 6.74 -5.18 6.18
C MET A 37 8.23 -5.36 5.95
N VAL A 38 9.01 -5.52 7.02
CA VAL A 38 10.45 -5.83 6.92
C VAL A 38 10.61 -7.24 6.33
N PRO A 39 11.52 -7.50 5.40
CA PRO A 39 12.61 -6.61 4.94
C PRO A 39 12.25 -5.68 3.78
N LEU A 40 11.05 -5.79 3.21
CA LEU A 40 10.71 -5.03 2.01
C LEU A 40 10.55 -3.53 2.31
N LEU A 41 9.79 -3.20 3.35
CA LEU A 41 9.62 -1.81 3.80
C LEU A 41 10.04 -1.73 5.26
N GLU A 42 10.80 -0.69 5.59
CA GLU A 42 11.31 -0.46 6.93
C GLU A 42 10.67 0.79 7.54
N HIS A 43 10.77 0.90 8.87
CA HIS A 43 10.34 2.10 9.57
C HIS A 43 11.00 3.34 8.98
N ASP A 44 10.24 4.42 8.80
CA ASP A 44 10.63 5.69 8.18
C ASP A 44 10.83 5.65 6.66
N ASP A 45 10.63 4.51 6.01
CA ASP A 45 10.56 4.51 4.55
C ASP A 45 9.42 5.41 4.08
N THR A 46 9.62 6.08 2.96
CA THR A 46 8.57 6.84 2.29
C THR A 46 8.02 6.02 1.14
N VAL A 47 6.72 5.88 1.06
CA VAL A 47 6.07 5.15 -0.04
C VAL A 47 5.19 6.07 -0.84
N MET A 48 5.12 5.80 -2.13
CA MET A 48 4.17 6.46 -3.03
C MET A 48 2.96 5.54 -3.19
N LEU A 49 1.77 6.09 -2.95
CA LEU A 49 0.51 5.40 -3.17
C LEU A 49 -0.16 5.88 -4.43
N ASP A 50 -0.74 4.96 -5.17
CA ASP A 50 -1.72 5.27 -6.20
C ASP A 50 -3.12 5.02 -5.63
N CYS A 51 -3.80 6.09 -5.24
CA CYS A 51 -5.12 6.01 -4.62
C CYS A 51 -6.25 5.73 -5.61
N SER A 52 -5.95 5.66 -6.91
CA SER A 52 -6.88 5.18 -7.92
C SER A 52 -6.96 3.65 -7.97
N GLN A 53 -6.01 2.95 -7.32
CA GLN A 53 -5.94 1.50 -7.28
C GLN A 53 -6.33 1.00 -5.89
N THR A 54 -7.60 0.70 -5.73
CA THR A 54 -8.15 0.25 -4.44
C THR A 54 -8.63 -1.21 -4.49
N ARG A 55 -8.43 -1.89 -5.63
CA ARG A 55 -8.77 -3.30 -5.80
C ARG A 55 -7.49 -4.13 -5.90
N PRO A 56 -7.36 -5.21 -5.09
CA PRO A 56 -6.12 -5.99 -5.05
C PRO A 56 -6.00 -7.02 -6.18
N SER A 57 -6.22 -6.57 -7.39
CA SER A 57 -6.02 -7.36 -8.60
C SER A 57 -5.28 -6.49 -9.62
N PRO A 58 -4.02 -6.82 -9.94
CA PRO A 58 -3.22 -7.94 -9.43
C PRO A 58 -2.86 -7.78 -7.94
N PRO A 59 -2.41 -8.86 -7.29
CA PRO A 59 -1.93 -8.79 -5.91
C PRO A 59 -0.77 -7.82 -5.76
N GLY A 60 -0.62 -7.24 -4.59
CA GLY A 60 0.47 -6.31 -4.33
C GLY A 60 0.42 -5.80 -2.92
N ILE A 61 1.16 -4.72 -2.70
CA ILE A 61 1.22 -4.05 -1.41
C ILE A 61 0.30 -2.85 -1.45
N PHE A 62 -0.52 -2.73 -0.41
CA PHE A 62 -1.52 -1.69 -0.29
C PHE A 62 -1.45 -1.05 1.08
N ILE A 63 -1.87 0.19 1.16
CA ILE A 63 -2.20 0.82 2.43
C ILE A 63 -3.70 0.62 2.65
N LEU A 64 -4.04 0.14 3.83
CA LEU A 64 -5.43 -0.07 4.23
C LEU A 64 -5.66 0.44 5.64
N ASP A 65 -6.93 0.70 5.96
CA ASP A 65 -7.37 1.02 7.30
C ASP A 65 -7.83 -0.28 7.97
N ASP A 66 -7.17 -0.65 9.08
CA ASP A 66 -7.47 -1.89 9.81
C ASP A 66 -8.49 -1.66 10.95
N GLY A 67 -9.09 -0.46 11.01
CA GLY A 67 -10.00 -0.07 12.08
C GLY A 67 -9.33 0.63 13.25
N VAL A 68 -7.99 0.55 13.35
CA VAL A 68 -7.18 1.23 14.37
C VAL A 68 -6.34 2.33 13.73
N GLY A 69 -5.86 2.10 12.52
CA GLY A 69 -5.04 3.06 11.79
C GLY A 69 -4.69 2.54 10.42
N LEU A 70 -3.81 3.26 9.73
CA LEU A 70 -3.35 2.88 8.40
C LEU A 70 -2.16 1.95 8.51
N VAL A 71 -2.20 0.85 7.77
CA VAL A 71 -1.14 -0.16 7.75
C VAL A 71 -0.81 -0.54 6.31
N ALA A 72 0.44 -0.94 6.09
CA ALA A 72 0.89 -1.51 4.82
C ALA A 72 0.83 -3.03 4.91
N LYS A 73 0.19 -3.67 3.94
CA LYS A 73 0.05 -5.13 3.90
C LYS A 73 0.09 -5.61 2.46
N ARG A 74 0.47 -6.87 2.28
CA ARG A 74 0.28 -7.56 1.01
C ARG A 74 -1.13 -8.09 0.96
N ILE A 75 -1.85 -7.81 -0.12
CA ILE A 75 -3.25 -8.21 -0.27
C ILE A 75 -3.41 -8.96 -1.58
N GLU A 76 -4.11 -10.11 -1.50
CA GLU A 76 -4.51 -10.88 -2.67
C GLU A 76 -5.95 -11.34 -2.54
N ILE A 77 -6.62 -11.49 -3.68
CA ILE A 77 -7.97 -12.06 -3.73
C ILE A 77 -7.83 -13.57 -3.68
N ILE A 78 -8.58 -14.20 -2.77
CA ILE A 78 -8.63 -15.67 -2.70
C ILE A 78 -9.61 -16.14 -3.78
N PRO A 79 -9.15 -16.94 -4.76
CA PRO A 79 -10.01 -17.35 -5.87
C PRO A 79 -11.15 -18.24 -5.40
N SER A 80 -12.25 -18.19 -6.13
CA SER A 80 -13.41 -19.09 -5.95
C SER A 80 -14.07 -18.98 -4.58
N THR A 81 -14.07 -17.77 -3.99
CA THR A 81 -14.78 -17.52 -2.73
C THR A 81 -16.03 -16.66 -2.98
N THR A 82 -17.12 -17.00 -2.25
CA THR A 82 -18.39 -16.26 -2.29
C THR A 82 -18.92 -16.16 -0.86
N PRO A 83 -18.97 -14.97 -0.25
CA PRO A 83 -18.50 -13.68 -0.76
C PRO A 83 -16.99 -13.67 -1.02
N GLN A 84 -16.54 -12.72 -1.83
CA GLN A 84 -15.12 -12.62 -2.19
C GLN A 84 -14.28 -12.31 -0.96
N MET A 85 -13.24 -13.12 -0.74
CA MET A 85 -12.34 -13.04 0.40
C MET A 85 -10.97 -12.53 -0.01
N LEU A 86 -10.34 -11.81 0.88
CA LEU A 86 -8.97 -11.33 0.74
C LEU A 86 -8.07 -12.04 1.74
N ARG A 87 -6.86 -12.39 1.31
CA ARG A 87 -5.75 -12.73 2.22
C ARG A 87 -4.90 -11.51 2.43
N ILE A 88 -4.69 -11.16 3.70
CA ILE A 88 -3.93 -10.00 4.13
C ILE A 88 -2.73 -10.50 4.91
N SER A 89 -1.53 -10.18 4.45
CA SER A 89 -0.30 -10.71 5.04
C SER A 89 0.77 -9.64 5.17
N SER A 90 1.68 -9.88 6.11
CA SER A 90 2.87 -9.05 6.32
C SER A 90 4.07 -9.72 5.64
N GLU A 91 5.02 -8.93 5.16
CA GLU A 91 6.29 -9.47 4.66
C GLU A 91 7.12 -10.05 5.83
N ASN A 92 6.99 -9.47 7.02
CA ASN A 92 7.64 -9.99 8.22
C ASN A 92 6.87 -11.21 8.73
N LEU A 93 7.52 -12.36 8.70
CA LEU A 93 6.91 -13.64 9.06
C LEU A 93 6.58 -13.77 10.55
N ALA A 94 7.04 -12.84 11.39
CA ALA A 94 6.63 -12.79 12.78
C ALA A 94 5.17 -12.40 12.97
N TYR A 95 4.56 -11.82 11.95
CA TYR A 95 3.15 -11.42 11.96
C TYR A 95 2.30 -12.46 11.23
N SER A 96 1.15 -12.79 11.80
CA SER A 96 0.23 -13.75 11.20
C SER A 96 -0.56 -13.14 10.05
N SER A 97 -0.82 -13.93 9.02
CA SER A 97 -1.76 -13.55 7.98
C SER A 97 -3.19 -13.79 8.45
N TYR A 98 -4.14 -13.10 7.81
CA TYR A 98 -5.54 -13.26 8.12
C TYR A 98 -6.39 -13.04 6.87
N GLN A 99 -7.66 -13.40 6.97
CA GLN A 99 -8.62 -13.28 5.89
C GLN A 99 -9.76 -12.35 6.29
N ARG A 100 -10.24 -11.58 5.33
CA ARG A 100 -11.40 -10.70 5.50
C ARG A 100 -12.20 -10.70 4.21
N ARG A 101 -13.51 -10.44 4.31
CA ARG A 101 -14.31 -10.18 3.12
C ARG A 101 -13.87 -8.86 2.51
N ILE A 102 -13.94 -8.78 1.17
CA ILE A 102 -13.51 -7.59 0.45
C ILE A 102 -14.29 -6.34 0.89
N ASP A 103 -15.55 -6.51 1.27
CA ASP A 103 -16.40 -5.40 1.72
C ASP A 103 -16.12 -4.94 3.16
N GLU A 104 -15.30 -5.68 3.90
CA GLU A 104 -14.89 -5.33 5.26
C GLU A 104 -13.58 -4.54 5.30
N VAL A 105 -12.90 -4.39 4.18
CA VAL A 105 -11.56 -3.80 4.11
C VAL A 105 -11.61 -2.48 3.36
N HIS A 106 -11.07 -1.45 3.98
CA HIS A 106 -10.95 -0.14 3.34
C HIS A 106 -9.52 0.04 2.81
N ILE A 107 -9.34 -0.21 1.53
CA ILE A 107 -8.05 -0.03 0.86
C ILE A 107 -7.92 1.42 0.42
N ILE A 108 -6.83 2.08 0.86
CA ILE A 108 -6.56 3.49 0.54
C ILE A 108 -5.88 3.61 -0.82
N GLY A 109 -4.93 2.73 -1.12
CA GLY A 109 -4.22 2.76 -2.39
C GLY A 109 -3.13 1.70 -2.47
N ARG A 110 -2.64 1.50 -3.71
CA ARG A 110 -1.54 0.57 -3.99
C ARG A 110 -0.21 1.28 -3.81
N VAL A 111 0.73 0.63 -3.12
CA VAL A 111 2.11 1.09 -3.05
C VAL A 111 2.78 0.82 -4.39
N VAL A 112 3.28 1.86 -5.04
CA VAL A 112 3.87 1.76 -6.38
C VAL A 112 5.35 2.12 -6.41
N TRP A 113 5.89 2.66 -5.31
CA TRP A 113 7.29 3.09 -5.23
C TRP A 113 7.63 3.36 -3.78
N PHE A 114 8.90 3.26 -3.44
CA PHE A 114 9.37 3.66 -2.11
C PHE A 114 10.78 4.23 -2.17
N ALA A 115 11.13 5.01 -1.13
CA ALA A 115 12.46 5.56 -0.92
C ALA A 115 12.89 5.33 0.53
N ARG A 116 14.19 5.19 0.70
CA ARG A 116 14.81 4.98 2.01
C ARG A 116 16.05 5.85 2.12
N ARG A 117 16.21 6.47 3.28
CA ARG A 117 17.43 7.19 3.60
C ARG A 117 18.54 6.20 3.97
N PRO A 118 19.80 6.49 3.57
CA PRO A 118 20.92 5.64 3.94
C PRO A 118 21.22 5.67 5.45
#